data_bdb7b474c90bda1101fb238097b81407
#
_entry.id   bdb7b474c90bda1101fb238097b81407
#
_cell.length_a   1.000
_cell.length_b   1.000
_cell.length_c   1.000
_cell.angle_alpha   90.00
_cell.angle_beta   90.00
_cell.angle_gamma   90.00
#
_symmetry.space_group_name_H-M   'P 1'
#
loop_
_entity.id
_entity.type
_entity.pdbx_description
1 polymer ?
#
loop_
_entity_poly.entity_id
_entity_poly.type
_entity_poly.pdbx_seq_one_letter_code
_entity_poly.pdbx_strand_id
1 'polypeptide(L)'
;MGEENAVSDEASNFLMLSATPVNNRLNDLKNQIAFATEGHDQALAGHGIASIAGTVRIAQGQFNRWQQLAEAARTPAKLLEMLGFDYFRLLDLLTIVRSRKHIERYYGTDETGTFPERFPPANIKSDVDLTGSFPAINAVNNEIRRLKLAAFAPLRYVLDDRRPAYERRYNQDVAGAGGGASVFRQLDREESLIALLRVNLLKRMESSVHAFALTIGRQLEAVEALIARIDAHDDSIEAPMIDDLDDDDPAFEQLGVGRNVRVLLSDADLVRWRQDLAEDRDRLIRLHQQARSVTPERDAKLADLKALIADKLADPRSDRAGQ
;
A
#
# COMPACT_ATOMS: atom_id res chain seq x y z
N MET A 1 3.10 57.30 16.23
CA MET A 1 4.23 56.66 15.55
C MET A 1 4.12 55.18 15.85
N GLY A 2 3.51 54.46 14.93
CA GLY A 2 3.40 52.98 14.97
C GLY A 2 4.47 52.46 14.03
N GLU A 3 5.39 51.69 14.57
CA GLU A 3 6.32 50.90 13.78
C GLU A 3 5.55 49.71 13.21
N GLU A 4 5.29 49.76 11.91
CA GLU A 4 4.91 48.60 11.11
C GLU A 4 6.12 47.65 11.07
N ASN A 5 6.05 46.57 11.80
CA ASN A 5 6.92 45.40 11.60
C ASN A 5 6.62 44.85 10.21
N ALA A 6 7.41 45.26 9.22
CA ALA A 6 7.51 44.59 7.95
C ALA A 6 8.11 43.18 8.20
N VAL A 7 7.28 42.19 8.28
CA VAL A 7 7.70 40.78 8.17
C VAL A 7 8.28 40.65 6.75
N SER A 8 9.60 40.50 6.65
CA SER A 8 10.26 40.18 5.40
C SER A 8 9.75 38.85 4.93
N ASP A 9 9.03 38.84 3.80
CA ASP A 9 8.57 37.66 3.09
C ASP A 9 9.83 37.01 2.46
N GLU A 10 10.61 36.29 3.29
CA GLU A 10 11.71 35.46 2.80
C GLU A 10 11.09 34.25 2.09
N ALA A 11 11.03 34.33 0.75
CA ALA A 11 10.65 33.22 -0.09
C ALA A 11 11.56 32.03 0.19
N SER A 12 11.01 30.99 0.86
CA SER A 12 11.72 29.76 1.13
C SER A 12 11.90 28.95 -0.15
N ASN A 13 13.16 28.73 -0.55
CA ASN A 13 13.47 27.88 -1.71
C ASN A 13 13.54 26.42 -1.27
N PHE A 14 12.68 25.56 -1.83
CA PHE A 14 12.68 24.15 -1.57
C PHE A 14 13.30 23.38 -2.74
N LEU A 15 14.28 22.52 -2.44
CA LEU A 15 14.82 21.54 -3.37
C LEU A 15 14.59 20.15 -2.79
N MET A 16 13.79 19.32 -3.47
CA MET A 16 13.57 17.93 -3.10
C MET A 16 14.33 17.00 -4.05
N LEU A 17 15.08 16.06 -3.47
CA LEU A 17 15.80 15.03 -4.22
C LEU A 17 15.07 13.70 -4.06
N SER A 18 14.64 13.11 -5.18
CA SER A 18 13.98 11.81 -5.20
C SER A 18 14.42 11.00 -6.41
N ALA A 19 14.62 9.70 -6.22
CA ALA A 19 14.88 8.78 -7.33
C ALA A 19 13.59 8.48 -8.12
N THR A 20 12.44 8.49 -7.45
CA THR A 20 11.12 8.18 -8.01
C THR A 20 10.07 9.08 -7.35
N PRO A 21 9.81 10.28 -7.91
CA PRO A 21 8.86 11.24 -7.32
C PRO A 21 7.39 10.75 -7.36
N VAL A 22 7.10 9.77 -8.21
CA VAL A 22 5.82 9.08 -8.28
C VAL A 22 6.09 7.60 -7.99
N ASN A 23 5.62 7.11 -6.85
CA ASN A 23 5.82 5.72 -6.48
C ASN A 23 4.65 4.86 -6.99
N ASN A 24 3.47 5.04 -6.42
CA ASN A 24 2.28 4.26 -6.79
C ASN A 24 1.17 5.12 -7.44
N ARG A 25 1.17 6.42 -7.18
CA ARG A 25 0.14 7.36 -7.66
C ARG A 25 0.72 8.69 -8.08
N LEU A 26 0.08 9.30 -9.07
CA LEU A 26 0.38 10.68 -9.44
C LEU A 26 0.06 11.67 -8.30
N ASN A 27 -0.77 11.27 -7.35
CA ASN A 27 -1.11 12.06 -6.16
C ASN A 27 0.10 12.29 -5.23
N ASP A 28 1.09 11.39 -5.23
CA ASP A 28 2.33 11.55 -4.47
C ASP A 28 3.08 12.81 -4.91
N LEU A 29 3.09 13.06 -6.22
CA LEU A 29 3.64 14.29 -6.78
C LEU A 29 2.90 15.55 -6.29
N LYS A 30 1.55 15.49 -6.19
CA LYS A 30 0.75 16.60 -5.65
C LYS A 30 1.19 16.96 -4.24
N ASN A 31 1.40 15.96 -3.38
CA ASN A 31 1.81 16.17 -2.01
C ASN A 31 3.22 16.81 -1.93
N GLN A 32 4.14 16.38 -2.81
CA GLN A 32 5.46 17.00 -2.92
C GLN A 32 5.39 18.44 -3.41
N ILE A 33 4.55 18.72 -4.42
CA ILE A 33 4.34 20.06 -4.95
C ILE A 33 3.75 20.99 -3.87
N ALA A 34 2.87 20.47 -3.00
CA ALA A 34 2.27 21.24 -1.92
C ALA A 34 3.30 21.84 -0.95
N PHE A 35 4.46 21.21 -0.76
CA PHE A 35 5.56 21.79 0.02
C PHE A 35 6.16 23.02 -0.67
N ALA A 36 6.33 22.97 -2.00
CA ALA A 36 6.89 24.09 -2.76
C ALA A 36 5.90 25.23 -2.98
N THR A 37 4.61 24.96 -2.90
CA THR A 37 3.52 25.93 -3.15
C THR A 37 2.78 26.30 -1.86
N GLU A 38 3.28 25.87 -0.69
CA GLU A 38 2.64 26.09 0.62
C GLU A 38 1.15 25.67 0.64
N GLY A 39 0.82 24.64 -0.15
CA GLY A 39 -0.53 24.14 -0.30
C GLY A 39 -1.45 24.96 -1.20
N HIS A 40 -0.96 26.04 -1.81
CA HIS A 40 -1.75 26.87 -2.70
C HIS A 40 -1.99 26.21 -4.07
N ASP A 41 -3.21 25.76 -4.32
CA ASP A 41 -3.59 25.03 -5.54
C ASP A 41 -3.44 25.86 -6.82
N GLN A 42 -3.54 27.18 -6.71
CA GLN A 42 -3.46 28.14 -7.84
C GLN A 42 -2.09 28.81 -7.98
N ALA A 43 -1.07 28.36 -7.24
CA ALA A 43 0.26 28.98 -7.25
C ALA A 43 0.88 29.07 -8.66
N LEU A 44 0.49 28.21 -9.58
CA LEU A 44 0.98 28.15 -10.95
C LEU A 44 -0.01 28.69 -11.99
N ALA A 45 -1.05 29.43 -11.57
CA ALA A 45 -2.04 29.99 -12.49
C ALA A 45 -1.40 30.96 -13.52
N GLY A 46 -0.43 31.78 -13.09
CA GLY A 46 0.35 32.65 -13.97
C GLY A 46 1.19 31.91 -15.03
N HIS A 47 1.46 30.64 -14.80
CA HIS A 47 2.15 29.74 -15.73
C HIS A 47 1.20 28.84 -16.52
N GLY A 48 -0.11 29.12 -16.49
CA GLY A 48 -1.14 28.43 -17.28
C GLY A 48 -1.65 27.13 -16.64
N ILE A 49 -1.35 26.87 -15.36
CA ILE A 49 -1.90 25.75 -14.59
C ILE A 49 -2.93 26.32 -13.61
N ALA A 50 -4.19 26.28 -13.98
CA ALA A 50 -5.27 26.87 -13.19
C ALA A 50 -5.48 26.19 -11.83
N SER A 51 -5.22 24.88 -11.73
CA SER A 51 -5.34 24.08 -10.51
C SER A 51 -4.36 22.90 -10.56
N ILE A 52 -3.44 22.85 -9.62
CA ILE A 52 -2.47 21.76 -9.50
C ILE A 52 -3.20 20.45 -9.19
N ALA A 53 -4.09 20.47 -8.19
CA ALA A 53 -4.89 19.30 -7.80
C ALA A 53 -5.80 18.82 -8.94
N GLY A 54 -6.38 19.77 -9.70
CA GLY A 54 -7.20 19.49 -10.88
C GLY A 54 -6.40 18.76 -11.96
N THR A 55 -5.23 19.28 -12.31
CA THR A 55 -4.33 18.71 -13.33
C THR A 55 -3.88 17.29 -12.93
N VAL A 56 -3.43 17.08 -11.68
CA VAL A 56 -3.00 15.77 -11.21
C VAL A 56 -4.18 14.78 -11.17
N ARG A 57 -5.37 15.21 -10.76
CA ARG A 57 -6.57 14.35 -10.74
C ARG A 57 -6.98 13.89 -12.13
N ILE A 58 -6.94 14.79 -13.13
CA ILE A 58 -7.22 14.44 -14.52
C ILE A 58 -6.20 13.42 -15.02
N ALA A 59 -4.91 13.66 -14.78
CA ALA A 59 -3.84 12.75 -15.16
C ALA A 59 -4.00 11.37 -14.51
N GLN A 60 -4.34 11.32 -13.21
CA GLN A 60 -4.61 10.04 -12.51
C GLN A 60 -5.82 9.31 -13.13
N GLY A 61 -6.87 10.03 -13.50
CA GLY A 61 -8.02 9.44 -14.20
C GLY A 61 -7.63 8.83 -15.55
N GLN A 62 -6.77 9.49 -16.31
CA GLN A 62 -6.26 8.97 -17.58
C GLN A 62 -5.34 7.76 -17.38
N PHE A 63 -4.49 7.77 -16.34
CA PHE A 63 -3.67 6.63 -15.97
C PHE A 63 -4.52 5.41 -15.63
N ASN A 64 -5.57 5.59 -14.82
CA ASN A 64 -6.49 4.50 -14.46
C ASN A 64 -7.20 3.92 -15.70
N ARG A 65 -7.60 4.78 -16.65
CA ARG A 65 -8.17 4.32 -17.92
C ARG A 65 -7.18 3.54 -18.77
N TRP A 66 -5.93 4.01 -18.81
CA TRP A 66 -4.85 3.30 -19.51
C TRP A 66 -4.62 1.90 -18.92
N GLN A 67 -4.66 1.76 -17.60
CA GLN A 67 -4.53 0.46 -16.94
C GLN A 67 -5.65 -0.53 -17.30
N GLN A 68 -6.84 -0.02 -17.67
CA GLN A 68 -7.99 -0.85 -18.08
C GLN A 68 -7.95 -1.26 -19.56
N LEU A 69 -7.02 -0.73 -20.35
CA LEU A 69 -6.85 -1.14 -21.74
C LEU A 69 -6.36 -2.59 -21.83
N ALA A 70 -6.66 -3.24 -22.96
CA ALA A 70 -6.08 -4.53 -23.28
C ALA A 70 -4.55 -4.47 -23.28
N GLU A 71 -3.88 -5.56 -22.91
CA GLU A 71 -2.42 -5.61 -22.72
C GLU A 71 -1.65 -5.09 -23.93
N ALA A 72 -2.06 -5.46 -25.14
CA ALA A 72 -1.44 -4.99 -26.38
C ALA A 72 -1.56 -3.48 -26.61
N ALA A 73 -2.55 -2.81 -26.02
CA ALA A 73 -2.77 -1.36 -26.13
C ALA A 73 -2.12 -0.57 -24.98
N ARG A 74 -1.65 -1.23 -23.92
CA ARG A 74 -0.99 -0.59 -22.77
C ARG A 74 0.47 -0.27 -23.08
N THR A 75 0.69 0.59 -24.05
CA THR A 75 2.05 1.05 -24.40
C THR A 75 2.39 2.37 -23.70
N PRO A 76 3.70 2.65 -23.42
CA PRO A 76 4.12 3.94 -22.88
C PRO A 76 3.71 5.11 -23.78
N ALA A 77 3.78 4.95 -25.09
CA ALA A 77 3.35 5.99 -26.04
C ALA A 77 1.88 6.34 -25.87
N LYS A 78 1.01 5.32 -25.70
CA LYS A 78 -0.42 5.55 -25.47
C LYS A 78 -0.69 6.24 -24.13
N LEU A 79 0.07 5.91 -23.08
CA LEU A 79 -0.01 6.61 -21.81
C LEU A 79 0.34 8.09 -21.94
N LEU A 80 1.47 8.40 -22.59
CA LEU A 80 1.91 9.79 -22.82
C LEU A 80 0.85 10.60 -23.60
N GLU A 81 0.22 10.01 -24.62
CA GLU A 81 -0.88 10.63 -25.36
C GLU A 81 -2.08 10.93 -24.44
N MET A 82 -2.42 10.04 -23.53
CA MET A 82 -3.58 10.16 -22.66
C MET A 82 -3.38 11.16 -21.52
N LEU A 83 -2.16 11.33 -20.99
CA LEU A 83 -1.89 12.21 -19.84
C LEU A 83 -2.15 13.68 -20.13
N GLY A 84 -2.02 14.12 -21.39
CA GLY A 84 -2.33 15.48 -21.81
C GLY A 84 -1.22 16.51 -21.54
N PHE A 85 -1.35 17.67 -22.18
CA PHE A 85 -0.32 18.71 -22.18
C PHE A 85 -0.11 19.36 -20.80
N ASP A 86 -1.19 19.65 -20.08
CA ASP A 86 -1.11 20.38 -18.80
C ASP A 86 -0.32 19.63 -17.74
N TYR A 87 -0.41 18.29 -17.73
CA TYR A 87 0.38 17.47 -16.79
C TYR A 87 1.89 17.55 -17.10
N PHE A 88 2.28 17.50 -18.37
CA PHE A 88 3.68 17.67 -18.76
C PHE A 88 4.20 19.05 -18.46
N ARG A 89 3.38 20.08 -18.69
CA ARG A 89 3.72 21.47 -18.34
C ARG A 89 3.93 21.64 -16.84
N LEU A 90 3.09 21.01 -16.02
CA LEU A 90 3.27 20.98 -14.57
C LEU A 90 4.62 20.37 -14.17
N LEU A 91 4.98 19.24 -14.79
CA LEU A 91 6.27 18.60 -14.54
C LEU A 91 7.45 19.50 -14.98
N ASP A 92 7.40 20.07 -16.16
CA ASP A 92 8.47 20.92 -16.69
C ASP A 92 8.73 22.15 -15.82
N LEU A 93 7.68 22.70 -15.17
CA LEU A 93 7.82 23.85 -14.29
C LEU A 93 8.49 23.51 -12.95
N LEU A 94 8.31 22.29 -12.47
CA LEU A 94 8.64 21.94 -11.07
C LEU A 94 9.70 20.86 -10.95
N THR A 95 10.04 20.15 -12.02
CA THR A 95 10.96 19.01 -11.93
C THR A 95 12.18 19.16 -12.83
N ILE A 96 13.32 18.80 -12.28
CA ILE A 96 14.57 18.69 -13.04
C ILE A 96 14.91 17.21 -13.16
N VAL A 97 14.57 16.60 -14.30
CA VAL A 97 14.82 15.19 -14.53
C VAL A 97 16.26 14.97 -15.02
N ARG A 98 16.98 14.09 -14.33
CA ARG A 98 18.33 13.67 -14.71
C ARG A 98 18.41 12.15 -14.72
N SER A 99 18.30 11.53 -15.90
CA SER A 99 18.57 10.11 -16.07
C SER A 99 20.07 9.88 -16.36
N ARG A 100 20.56 8.67 -16.09
CA ARG A 100 21.94 8.30 -16.44
C ARG A 100 22.26 8.58 -17.92
N LYS A 101 21.37 8.19 -18.82
CA LYS A 101 21.52 8.49 -20.26
C LYS A 101 21.57 9.99 -20.57
N HIS A 102 20.80 10.80 -19.82
CA HIS A 102 20.82 12.25 -19.95
C HIS A 102 22.18 12.81 -19.51
N ILE A 103 22.71 12.33 -18.37
CA ILE A 103 24.01 12.74 -17.85
C ILE A 103 25.11 12.38 -18.84
N GLU A 104 25.16 11.14 -19.30
CA GLU A 104 26.13 10.66 -20.28
C GLU A 104 26.12 11.48 -21.57
N ARG A 105 24.92 11.82 -22.06
CA ARG A 105 24.75 12.52 -23.33
C ARG A 105 25.11 14.00 -23.29
N TYR A 106 24.80 14.70 -22.20
CA TYR A 106 24.86 16.16 -22.14
C TYR A 106 25.93 16.72 -21.21
N TYR A 107 26.38 15.94 -20.22
CA TYR A 107 27.38 16.38 -19.25
C TYR A 107 28.71 15.62 -19.40
N GLY A 108 28.73 14.52 -20.13
CA GLY A 108 29.88 13.65 -20.23
C GLY A 108 30.11 12.81 -18.97
N THR A 109 31.13 11.98 -18.99
CA THR A 109 31.49 11.09 -17.86
C THR A 109 32.85 11.42 -17.26
N ASP A 110 33.49 12.49 -17.71
CA ASP A 110 34.85 12.85 -17.29
C ASP A 110 34.92 13.21 -15.80
N GLU A 111 33.92 13.94 -15.29
CA GLU A 111 33.86 14.33 -13.90
C GLU A 111 33.07 13.34 -13.03
N THR A 112 32.06 12.67 -13.59
CA THR A 112 31.16 11.78 -12.85
C THR A 112 31.60 10.33 -12.86
N GLY A 113 32.55 9.97 -13.73
CA GLY A 113 32.91 8.59 -14.02
C GLY A 113 31.86 7.86 -14.87
N THR A 114 32.22 6.70 -15.39
CA THR A 114 31.32 5.85 -16.18
C THR A 114 30.30 5.16 -15.27
N PHE A 115 29.03 5.20 -15.65
CA PHE A 115 28.01 4.43 -14.94
C PHE A 115 28.21 2.93 -15.13
N PRO A 116 27.95 2.11 -14.10
CA PRO A 116 28.02 0.66 -14.24
C PRO A 116 27.09 0.14 -15.34
N GLU A 117 27.58 -0.79 -16.13
CA GLU A 117 26.76 -1.49 -17.11
C GLU A 117 25.61 -2.23 -16.44
N ARG A 118 24.42 -2.18 -17.06
CA ARG A 118 23.24 -2.89 -16.58
C ARG A 118 23.02 -4.14 -17.41
N PHE A 119 23.16 -5.27 -16.79
CA PHE A 119 22.82 -6.55 -17.40
C PHE A 119 21.32 -6.83 -17.24
N PRO A 120 20.74 -7.68 -18.10
CA PRO A 120 19.37 -8.15 -17.90
C PRO A 120 19.17 -8.78 -16.52
N PRO A 121 18.05 -8.54 -15.85
CA PRO A 121 17.81 -9.13 -14.54
C PRO A 121 17.69 -10.65 -14.63
N ALA A 122 18.42 -11.37 -13.78
CA ALA A 122 18.27 -12.81 -13.62
C ALA A 122 17.18 -13.10 -12.59
N ASN A 123 16.22 -13.95 -12.95
CA ASN A 123 15.15 -14.38 -12.06
C ASN A 123 15.58 -15.66 -11.32
N ILE A 124 15.77 -15.57 -10.01
CA ILE A 124 16.05 -16.72 -9.15
C ILE A 124 14.72 -17.19 -8.57
N LYS A 125 14.30 -18.41 -8.89
CA LYS A 125 13.10 -19.04 -8.33
C LYS A 125 13.51 -19.85 -7.11
N SER A 126 13.15 -19.36 -5.93
CA SER A 126 13.41 -20.03 -4.65
C SER A 126 12.12 -20.66 -4.13
N ASP A 127 12.23 -21.83 -3.54
CA ASP A 127 11.17 -22.41 -2.72
C ASP A 127 11.04 -21.64 -1.40
N VAL A 128 10.02 -21.98 -0.61
CA VAL A 128 9.84 -21.40 0.75
C VAL A 128 10.77 -22.07 1.75
N ASP A 129 10.97 -23.38 1.62
CA ASP A 129 11.64 -24.23 2.61
C ASP A 129 12.57 -25.24 1.93
N LEU A 130 13.84 -25.21 2.30
CA LEU A 130 14.88 -26.15 1.78
C LEU A 130 14.53 -27.63 1.99
N THR A 131 13.76 -27.96 3.03
CA THR A 131 13.37 -29.34 3.32
C THR A 131 12.09 -29.77 2.61
N GLY A 132 11.39 -28.84 1.96
CA GLY A 132 10.10 -29.09 1.32
C GLY A 132 8.96 -29.45 2.30
N SER A 133 9.15 -29.21 3.61
CA SER A 133 8.14 -29.52 4.63
C SER A 133 7.08 -28.43 4.80
N PHE A 134 7.32 -27.24 4.27
CA PHE A 134 6.33 -26.18 4.26
C PHE A 134 5.19 -26.53 3.29
N PRO A 135 3.92 -26.29 3.66
CA PRO A 135 2.78 -26.62 2.80
C PRO A 135 2.86 -25.94 1.44
N ALA A 136 2.32 -26.59 0.41
CA ALA A 136 2.21 -26.00 -0.92
C ALA A 136 1.45 -24.66 -0.86
N ILE A 137 1.86 -23.68 -1.65
CA ILE A 137 1.28 -22.33 -1.70
C ILE A 137 -0.24 -22.37 -1.86
N ASN A 138 -0.77 -23.28 -2.68
CA ASN A 138 -2.21 -23.44 -2.86
C ASN A 138 -2.93 -23.90 -1.58
N ALA A 139 -2.29 -24.73 -0.75
CA ALA A 139 -2.87 -25.17 0.52
C ALA A 139 -2.92 -23.99 1.52
N VAL A 140 -1.85 -23.20 1.62
CA VAL A 140 -1.81 -21.99 2.44
C VAL A 140 -2.84 -20.97 1.95
N ASN A 141 -2.93 -20.73 0.64
CA ASN A 141 -3.92 -19.83 0.05
C ASN A 141 -5.36 -20.27 0.39
N ASN A 142 -5.65 -21.56 0.34
CA ASN A 142 -6.97 -22.09 0.69
C ASN A 142 -7.30 -21.83 2.17
N GLU A 143 -6.34 -21.97 3.07
CA GLU A 143 -6.55 -21.64 4.50
C GLU A 143 -6.75 -20.14 4.70
N ILE A 144 -5.95 -19.28 4.04
CA ILE A 144 -6.11 -17.82 4.09
C ILE A 144 -7.50 -17.39 3.55
N ARG A 145 -7.96 -17.99 2.46
CA ARG A 145 -9.30 -17.69 1.91
C ARG A 145 -10.44 -18.05 2.83
N ARG A 146 -10.25 -19.01 3.74
CA ARG A 146 -11.24 -19.43 4.73
C ARG A 146 -11.26 -18.58 5.99
N LEU A 147 -10.24 -17.73 6.21
CA LEU A 147 -10.25 -16.77 7.32
C LEU A 147 -11.41 -15.79 7.12
N LYS A 148 -12.25 -15.65 8.11
CA LYS A 148 -13.34 -14.67 8.13
C LYS A 148 -12.84 -13.27 8.45
N LEU A 149 -11.67 -13.20 9.12
CA LEU A 149 -11.03 -11.98 9.61
C LEU A 149 -12.01 -11.14 10.44
N ALA A 150 -12.75 -11.85 11.30
CA ALA A 150 -13.87 -11.34 12.08
C ALA A 150 -13.49 -10.18 13.02
N ALA A 151 -12.23 -10.09 13.43
CA ALA A 151 -11.72 -8.98 14.23
C ALA A 151 -11.69 -7.65 13.47
N PHE A 152 -11.59 -7.68 12.14
CA PHE A 152 -11.44 -6.50 11.28
C PHE A 152 -12.74 -6.05 10.61
N ALA A 153 -13.84 -6.74 10.87
CA ALA A 153 -15.16 -6.43 10.31
C ALA A 153 -16.28 -6.47 11.38
N PRO A 154 -16.20 -5.61 12.42
CA PRO A 154 -17.14 -5.65 13.54
C PRO A 154 -18.58 -5.32 13.15
N LEU A 155 -18.81 -4.48 12.12
CA LEU A 155 -20.18 -4.12 11.70
C LEU A 155 -20.96 -5.29 11.11
N ARG A 156 -20.27 -6.34 10.64
CA ARG A 156 -20.90 -7.58 10.17
C ARG A 156 -21.70 -8.30 11.26
N TYR A 157 -21.36 -8.06 12.52
CA TYR A 157 -21.96 -8.71 13.69
C TYR A 157 -22.96 -7.82 14.41
N VAL A 158 -23.18 -6.59 13.97
CA VAL A 158 -24.22 -5.71 14.53
C VAL A 158 -25.58 -6.29 14.20
N LEU A 159 -26.45 -6.35 15.21
CA LEU A 159 -27.85 -6.83 15.10
C LEU A 159 -28.62 -5.97 14.08
N ASP A 160 -29.54 -6.61 13.35
CA ASP A 160 -30.23 -5.97 12.23
C ASP A 160 -31.06 -4.74 12.66
N ASP A 161 -31.65 -4.76 13.84
CA ASP A 161 -32.39 -3.63 14.41
C ASP A 161 -31.50 -2.46 14.82
N ARG A 162 -30.21 -2.69 15.09
CA ARG A 162 -29.19 -1.71 15.45
C ARG A 162 -28.42 -1.16 14.26
N ARG A 163 -28.32 -1.92 13.18
CA ARG A 163 -27.55 -1.61 11.98
C ARG A 163 -27.80 -0.19 11.42
N PRO A 164 -29.05 0.32 11.32
CA PRO A 164 -29.29 1.67 10.80
C PRO A 164 -28.64 2.81 11.60
N ALA A 165 -28.40 2.61 12.89
CA ALA A 165 -27.72 3.60 13.72
C ALA A 165 -26.22 3.66 13.40
N TYR A 166 -25.59 2.52 13.17
CA TYR A 166 -24.20 2.41 12.78
C TYR A 166 -23.97 2.90 11.35
N GLU A 167 -24.88 2.58 10.42
CA GLU A 167 -24.81 3.08 9.06
C GLU A 167 -24.86 4.61 9.02
N ARG A 168 -25.75 5.25 9.75
CA ARG A 168 -25.80 6.71 9.85
C ARG A 168 -24.54 7.32 10.44
N ARG A 169 -23.89 6.61 11.36
CA ARG A 169 -22.69 7.09 12.03
C ARG A 169 -21.43 6.95 11.18
N TYR A 170 -21.32 5.88 10.40
CA TYR A 170 -20.09 5.50 9.72
C TYR A 170 -20.14 5.61 8.20
N ASN A 171 -21.34 5.64 7.59
CA ASN A 171 -21.45 5.91 6.16
C ASN A 171 -21.09 7.36 5.87
N GLN A 172 -20.40 7.58 4.75
CA GLN A 172 -20.02 8.91 4.30
C GLN A 172 -20.66 9.18 2.94
N ASP A 173 -21.19 10.38 2.80
CA ASP A 173 -21.55 10.92 1.50
C ASP A 173 -20.24 11.32 0.80
N VAL A 174 -19.83 10.54 -0.18
CA VAL A 174 -18.71 10.88 -1.05
C VAL A 174 -19.29 11.57 -2.27
N ALA A 175 -18.99 12.86 -2.42
CA ALA A 175 -19.30 13.58 -3.65
C ALA A 175 -18.54 12.93 -4.80
N GLY A 176 -19.25 12.19 -5.65
CA GLY A 176 -18.66 11.54 -6.81
C GLY A 176 -18.19 12.57 -7.82
N ALA A 177 -17.08 12.31 -8.52
CA ALA A 177 -16.51 13.15 -9.58
C ALA A 177 -17.45 13.37 -10.78
N GLY A 178 -18.67 12.83 -10.77
CA GLY A 178 -19.70 12.95 -11.80
C GLY A 178 -21.03 13.53 -11.33
N GLY A 179 -21.07 14.23 -10.17
CA GLY A 179 -22.29 14.92 -9.69
C GLY A 179 -23.37 14.03 -9.08
N GLY A 180 -23.12 12.72 -8.93
CA GLY A 180 -23.99 11.79 -8.19
C GLY A 180 -23.46 11.57 -6.80
N ALA A 181 -24.30 11.71 -5.76
CA ALA A 181 -23.97 11.31 -4.41
C ALA A 181 -23.85 9.78 -4.35
N SER A 182 -22.64 9.26 -4.17
CA SER A 182 -22.42 7.84 -3.89
C SER A 182 -22.33 7.67 -2.38
N VAL A 183 -23.26 6.92 -1.82
CA VAL A 183 -23.21 6.52 -0.40
C VAL A 183 -22.14 5.42 -0.29
N PHE A 184 -21.00 5.75 0.31
CA PHE A 184 -19.96 4.78 0.59
C PHE A 184 -20.31 4.02 1.88
N ARG A 185 -20.76 2.78 1.74
CA ARG A 185 -21.19 1.97 2.86
C ARG A 185 -19.99 1.42 3.62
N GLN A 186 -19.98 1.61 4.95
CA GLN A 186 -18.89 1.09 5.79
C GLN A 186 -18.78 -0.44 5.75
N LEU A 187 -19.87 -1.16 5.57
CA LEU A 187 -19.89 -2.62 5.39
C LEU A 187 -19.12 -3.05 4.12
N ASP A 188 -19.32 -2.35 3.00
CA ASP A 188 -18.60 -2.63 1.75
C ASP A 188 -17.08 -2.40 1.92
N ARG A 189 -16.71 -1.45 2.78
CA ARG A 189 -15.31 -1.20 3.15
C ARG A 189 -14.73 -2.35 3.95
N GLU A 190 -15.43 -2.85 4.96
CA GLU A 190 -14.98 -4.00 5.76
C GLU A 190 -14.78 -5.23 4.88
N GLU A 191 -15.67 -5.49 3.92
CA GLU A 191 -15.53 -6.60 2.98
C GLU A 191 -14.33 -6.42 2.04
N SER A 192 -14.14 -5.21 1.53
CA SER A 192 -12.97 -4.88 0.71
C SER A 192 -11.67 -4.99 1.50
N LEU A 193 -11.68 -4.56 2.76
CA LEU A 193 -10.56 -4.69 3.68
C LEU A 193 -10.19 -6.15 3.94
N ILE A 194 -11.17 -7.02 4.17
CA ILE A 194 -10.95 -8.47 4.32
C ILE A 194 -10.28 -9.06 3.08
N ALA A 195 -10.78 -8.70 1.88
CA ALA A 195 -10.18 -9.17 0.64
C ALA A 195 -8.72 -8.73 0.51
N LEU A 196 -8.44 -7.47 0.84
CA LEU A 196 -7.11 -6.89 0.79
C LEU A 196 -6.15 -7.51 1.83
N LEU A 197 -6.62 -7.73 3.07
CA LEU A 197 -5.85 -8.42 4.11
C LEU A 197 -5.42 -9.83 3.66
N ARG A 198 -6.31 -10.58 3.01
CA ARG A 198 -5.98 -11.90 2.47
C ARG A 198 -4.89 -11.84 1.38
N VAL A 199 -4.99 -10.85 0.48
CA VAL A 199 -3.94 -10.61 -0.54
C VAL A 199 -2.62 -10.21 0.12
N ASN A 200 -2.67 -9.34 1.14
CA ASN A 200 -1.47 -8.92 1.85
C ASN A 200 -0.76 -10.08 2.56
N LEU A 201 -1.51 -10.99 3.19
CA LEU A 201 -0.92 -12.21 3.77
C LEU A 201 -0.16 -13.05 2.73
N LEU A 202 -0.70 -13.19 1.51
CA LEU A 202 -0.02 -13.89 0.41
C LEU A 202 1.23 -13.14 -0.05
N LYS A 203 1.16 -11.82 -0.23
CA LYS A 203 2.32 -10.98 -0.58
C LYS A 203 3.42 -11.07 0.48
N ARG A 204 3.05 -11.05 1.78
CA ARG A 204 4.00 -11.22 2.89
C ARG A 204 4.68 -12.59 2.85
N MET A 205 3.93 -13.66 2.60
CA MET A 205 4.48 -15.01 2.45
C MET A 205 5.41 -15.11 1.23
N GLU A 206 5.03 -14.51 0.12
CA GLU A 206 5.87 -14.45 -1.07
C GLU A 206 7.17 -13.68 -0.83
N SER A 207 7.12 -12.60 -0.06
CA SER A 207 8.30 -11.81 0.30
C SER A 207 9.21 -12.57 1.26
N SER A 208 8.68 -13.02 2.40
CA SER A 208 9.41 -13.75 3.44
C SER A 208 8.45 -14.55 4.32
N VAL A 209 8.74 -15.83 4.52
CA VAL A 209 7.98 -16.67 5.43
C VAL A 209 8.07 -16.17 6.88
N HIS A 210 9.19 -15.58 7.27
CA HIS A 210 9.36 -14.97 8.59
C HIS A 210 8.45 -13.73 8.76
N ALA A 211 8.40 -12.83 7.78
CA ALA A 211 7.50 -11.68 7.81
C ALA A 211 6.02 -12.12 7.84
N PHE A 212 5.67 -13.18 7.11
CA PHE A 212 4.35 -13.79 7.16
C PHE A 212 4.03 -14.33 8.56
N ALA A 213 4.96 -15.04 9.22
CA ALA A 213 4.78 -15.54 10.57
C ALA A 213 4.52 -14.41 11.58
N LEU A 214 5.28 -13.31 11.48
CA LEU A 214 5.07 -12.13 12.34
C LEU A 214 3.69 -11.50 12.14
N THR A 215 3.26 -11.33 10.89
CA THR A 215 1.94 -10.76 10.58
C THR A 215 0.80 -11.64 11.08
N ILE A 216 0.89 -12.96 10.86
CA ILE A 216 -0.09 -13.91 11.41
C ILE A 216 -0.10 -13.88 12.96
N GLY A 217 1.08 -13.79 13.60
CA GLY A 217 1.18 -13.69 15.06
C GLY A 217 0.42 -12.48 15.62
N ARG A 218 0.60 -11.30 15.04
CA ARG A 218 -0.13 -10.09 15.45
C ARG A 218 -1.65 -10.19 15.22
N GLN A 219 -2.07 -10.80 14.09
CA GLN A 219 -3.49 -11.06 13.85
C GLN A 219 -4.07 -12.03 14.88
N LEU A 220 -3.33 -13.05 15.27
CA LEU A 220 -3.72 -13.99 16.31
C LEU A 220 -3.88 -13.30 17.66
N GLU A 221 -2.91 -12.48 18.06
CA GLU A 221 -2.99 -11.69 19.29
C GLU A 221 -4.23 -10.77 19.31
N ALA A 222 -4.53 -10.11 18.19
CA ALA A 222 -5.70 -9.26 18.06
C ALA A 222 -7.02 -10.06 18.20
N VAL A 223 -7.09 -11.24 17.60
CA VAL A 223 -8.26 -12.13 17.70
C VAL A 223 -8.43 -12.64 19.13
N GLU A 224 -7.35 -13.08 19.80
CA GLU A 224 -7.37 -13.56 21.18
C GLU A 224 -7.78 -12.45 22.17
N ALA A 225 -7.23 -11.25 22.00
CA ALA A 225 -7.61 -10.09 22.80
C ALA A 225 -9.11 -9.76 22.67
N LEU A 226 -9.65 -9.86 21.43
CA LEU A 226 -11.05 -9.60 21.16
C LEU A 226 -11.97 -10.67 21.78
N ILE A 227 -11.59 -11.96 21.68
CA ILE A 227 -12.30 -13.06 22.35
C ILE A 227 -12.33 -12.81 23.87
N ALA A 228 -11.20 -12.45 24.47
CA ALA A 228 -11.11 -12.18 25.89
C ALA A 228 -12.03 -11.03 26.33
N ARG A 229 -12.14 -9.96 25.54
CA ARG A 229 -13.04 -8.82 25.80
C ARG A 229 -14.52 -9.21 25.69
N ILE A 230 -14.88 -10.05 24.71
CA ILE A 230 -16.24 -10.59 24.59
C ILE A 230 -16.57 -11.44 25.82
N ASP A 231 -15.64 -12.31 26.24
CA ASP A 231 -15.83 -13.20 27.40
C ASP A 231 -15.86 -12.44 28.73
N ALA A 232 -15.18 -11.30 28.82
CA ALA A 232 -15.22 -10.39 29.97
C ALA A 232 -16.46 -9.48 29.99
N HIS A 233 -17.30 -9.49 28.94
CA HIS A 233 -18.49 -8.64 28.82
C HIS A 233 -18.15 -7.15 28.90
N ASP A 234 -17.08 -6.72 28.22
CA ASP A 234 -16.73 -5.31 28.07
C ASP A 234 -17.89 -4.53 27.41
N ASP A 235 -18.04 -3.24 27.75
CA ASP A 235 -19.15 -2.44 27.20
C ASP A 235 -19.08 -2.21 25.71
N SER A 236 -17.87 -2.15 25.14
CA SER A 236 -17.67 -1.86 23.72
C SER A 236 -16.36 -2.40 23.19
N ILE A 237 -16.32 -2.65 21.88
CA ILE A 237 -15.14 -3.12 21.17
C ILE A 237 -14.80 -2.13 20.06
N GLU A 238 -13.51 -1.81 19.93
CA GLU A 238 -12.93 -1.13 18.77
C GLU A 238 -12.24 -2.16 17.89
N ALA A 239 -12.39 -2.01 16.57
CA ALA A 239 -11.63 -2.81 15.62
C ALA A 239 -10.13 -2.59 15.84
N PRO A 240 -9.29 -3.63 15.84
CA PRO A 240 -7.86 -3.48 15.98
C PRO A 240 -7.29 -2.63 14.85
N MET A 241 -6.30 -1.79 15.17
CA MET A 241 -5.53 -1.07 14.16
C MET A 241 -4.72 -2.08 13.33
N ILE A 242 -4.64 -1.81 12.05
CA ILE A 242 -3.91 -2.65 11.11
C ILE A 242 -2.57 -1.97 10.82
N ASP A 243 -1.60 -2.13 11.73
CA ASP A 243 -0.29 -1.47 11.64
C ASP A 243 0.64 -2.10 10.58
N ASP A 244 0.28 -3.30 10.08
CA ASP A 244 1.12 -4.07 9.15
C ASP A 244 0.69 -4.00 7.69
N LEU A 245 -0.24 -3.11 7.38
CA LEU A 245 -0.59 -2.90 5.99
C LEU A 245 0.54 -2.13 5.31
N ASP A 246 0.94 -2.64 4.17
CA ASP A 246 1.84 -1.93 3.27
C ASP A 246 1.18 -0.58 2.95
N ASP A 247 1.65 0.51 3.59
CA ASP A 247 1.11 1.87 3.39
C ASP A 247 1.15 2.29 1.92
N ASP A 248 1.97 1.60 1.12
CA ASP A 248 2.12 1.81 -0.30
C ASP A 248 0.98 1.19 -1.15
N ASP A 249 0.05 0.39 -0.59
CA ASP A 249 -1.05 -0.14 -1.38
C ASP A 249 -2.17 0.91 -1.54
N PRO A 250 -2.40 1.42 -2.76
CA PRO A 250 -3.41 2.44 -3.05
C PRO A 250 -4.82 2.11 -2.57
N ALA A 251 -5.13 0.83 -2.40
CA ALA A 251 -6.45 0.40 -1.96
C ALA A 251 -6.71 0.77 -0.48
N PHE A 252 -5.65 0.89 0.36
CA PHE A 252 -5.81 1.25 1.77
C PHE A 252 -6.21 2.71 1.97
N GLU A 253 -5.61 3.65 1.24
CA GLU A 253 -6.02 5.06 1.29
C GLU A 253 -7.48 5.25 0.87
N GLN A 254 -7.92 4.53 -0.18
CA GLN A 254 -9.31 4.61 -0.65
C GLN A 254 -10.30 4.05 0.37
N LEU A 255 -9.88 3.03 1.14
CA LEU A 255 -10.70 2.46 2.19
C LEU A 255 -10.74 3.32 3.46
N GLY A 256 -9.91 4.39 3.54
CA GLY A 256 -9.83 5.27 4.72
C GLY A 256 -9.44 4.46 5.96
N VAL A 257 -8.44 3.60 5.82
CA VAL A 257 -7.86 2.84 6.94
C VAL A 257 -7.37 3.83 7.98
N GLY A 258 -7.88 3.71 9.21
CA GLY A 258 -7.57 4.63 10.32
C GLY A 258 -8.79 5.17 11.06
N ARG A 259 -10.01 4.92 10.60
CA ARG A 259 -11.22 5.19 11.40
C ARG A 259 -11.57 3.97 12.23
N ASN A 260 -11.33 4.06 13.51
CA ASN A 260 -11.74 3.04 14.48
C ASN A 260 -13.25 2.90 14.47
N VAL A 261 -13.74 1.78 13.97
CA VAL A 261 -15.14 1.40 14.09
C VAL A 261 -15.34 0.84 15.50
N ARG A 262 -16.15 1.53 16.30
CA ARG A 262 -16.49 1.08 17.64
C ARG A 262 -17.90 0.50 17.64
N VAL A 263 -18.02 -0.74 18.10
CA VAL A 263 -19.30 -1.45 18.26
C VAL A 263 -19.53 -1.72 19.73
N LEU A 264 -20.76 -1.40 20.22
CA LEU A 264 -21.19 -1.80 21.56
C LEU A 264 -21.48 -3.30 21.54
N LEU A 265 -21.04 -4.02 22.57
CA LEU A 265 -21.30 -5.46 22.67
C LEU A 265 -22.79 -5.78 22.81
N SER A 266 -23.56 -4.89 23.46
CA SER A 266 -25.01 -5.00 23.56
C SER A 266 -25.75 -4.94 22.21
N ASP A 267 -25.09 -4.39 21.19
CA ASP A 267 -25.67 -4.20 19.86
C ASP A 267 -25.21 -5.27 18.86
N ALA A 268 -24.41 -6.25 19.31
CA ALA A 268 -23.80 -7.27 18.46
C ALA A 268 -24.30 -8.69 18.76
N ASP A 269 -24.36 -9.53 17.73
CA ASP A 269 -24.53 -10.98 17.85
C ASP A 269 -23.20 -11.60 18.34
N LEU A 270 -23.03 -11.60 19.66
CA LEU A 270 -21.81 -12.07 20.31
C LEU A 270 -21.57 -13.57 20.11
N VAL A 271 -22.62 -14.37 19.99
CA VAL A 271 -22.51 -15.82 19.79
C VAL A 271 -21.85 -16.09 18.44
N ARG A 272 -22.40 -15.50 17.40
CA ARG A 272 -21.88 -15.62 16.02
C ARG A 272 -20.47 -15.03 15.91
N TRP A 273 -20.26 -13.84 16.50
CA TRP A 273 -18.96 -13.17 16.43
C TRP A 273 -17.87 -13.98 17.11
N ARG A 274 -18.13 -14.44 18.33
CA ARG A 274 -17.20 -15.29 19.07
C ARG A 274 -16.87 -16.60 18.36
N GLN A 275 -17.88 -17.22 17.74
CA GLN A 275 -17.67 -18.45 16.95
C GLN A 275 -16.76 -18.17 15.76
N ASP A 276 -17.00 -17.12 15.00
CA ASP A 276 -16.19 -16.74 13.83
C ASP A 276 -14.75 -16.38 14.23
N LEU A 277 -14.56 -15.69 15.34
CA LEU A 277 -13.25 -15.41 15.93
C LEU A 277 -12.53 -16.68 16.36
N ALA A 278 -13.22 -17.63 16.97
CA ALA A 278 -12.62 -18.91 17.38
C ALA A 278 -12.16 -19.73 16.16
N GLU A 279 -12.95 -19.76 15.08
CA GLU A 279 -12.56 -20.40 13.82
C GLU A 279 -11.34 -19.73 13.20
N ASP A 280 -11.28 -18.38 13.19
CA ASP A 280 -10.14 -17.62 12.71
C ASP A 280 -8.89 -17.90 13.56
N ARG A 281 -9.02 -17.88 14.90
CA ARG A 281 -7.92 -18.20 15.83
C ARG A 281 -7.31 -19.56 15.52
N ASP A 282 -8.12 -20.60 15.39
CA ASP A 282 -7.66 -21.97 15.18
C ASP A 282 -6.93 -22.10 13.81
N ARG A 283 -7.37 -21.36 12.78
CA ARG A 283 -6.67 -21.32 11.48
C ARG A 283 -5.37 -20.53 11.55
N LEU A 284 -5.38 -19.39 12.23
CA LEU A 284 -4.20 -18.55 12.42
C LEU A 284 -3.13 -19.28 13.22
N ILE A 285 -3.50 -20.04 14.27
CA ILE A 285 -2.57 -20.88 15.04
C ILE A 285 -1.86 -21.87 14.11
N ARG A 286 -2.61 -22.60 13.27
CA ARG A 286 -2.01 -23.57 12.34
C ARG A 286 -1.07 -22.90 11.34
N LEU A 287 -1.49 -21.81 10.70
CA LEU A 287 -0.66 -21.06 9.76
C LEU A 287 0.60 -20.50 10.44
N HIS A 288 0.47 -19.96 11.65
CA HIS A 288 1.57 -19.42 12.43
C HIS A 288 2.60 -20.51 12.80
N GLN A 289 2.14 -21.65 13.28
CA GLN A 289 3.00 -22.79 13.61
C GLN A 289 3.77 -23.30 12.38
N GLN A 290 3.08 -23.45 11.24
CA GLN A 290 3.70 -23.84 9.98
C GLN A 290 4.75 -22.84 9.52
N ALA A 291 4.44 -21.53 9.55
CA ALA A 291 5.39 -20.50 9.14
C ALA A 291 6.60 -20.43 10.10
N ARG A 292 6.37 -20.51 11.41
CA ARG A 292 7.46 -20.52 12.41
C ARG A 292 8.33 -21.78 12.40
N SER A 293 7.85 -22.88 11.83
CA SER A 293 8.68 -24.08 11.67
C SER A 293 9.81 -23.91 10.65
N VAL A 294 9.71 -22.92 9.76
CA VAL A 294 10.78 -22.58 8.81
C VAL A 294 11.77 -21.66 9.52
N THR A 295 12.84 -22.25 10.03
CA THR A 295 13.94 -21.50 10.67
C THR A 295 14.78 -20.78 9.61
N PRO A 296 15.64 -19.80 9.98
CA PRO A 296 16.53 -19.13 9.05
C PRO A 296 17.46 -20.07 8.26
N GLU A 297 17.79 -21.24 8.82
CA GLU A 297 18.62 -22.26 8.17
C GLU A 297 17.83 -23.06 7.13
N ARG A 298 16.51 -23.09 7.25
CA ARG A 298 15.61 -23.76 6.33
C ARG A 298 14.99 -22.82 5.29
N ASP A 299 15.07 -21.51 5.49
CA ASP A 299 14.52 -20.50 4.57
C ASP A 299 15.32 -20.50 3.26
N ALA A 300 14.71 -21.04 2.20
CA ALA A 300 15.36 -21.19 0.90
C ALA A 300 15.68 -19.84 0.25
N LYS A 301 14.78 -18.85 0.36
CA LYS A 301 15.02 -17.50 -0.14
C LYS A 301 16.19 -16.81 0.55
N LEU A 302 16.28 -16.96 1.88
CA LEU A 302 17.39 -16.41 2.64
C LEU A 302 18.71 -17.10 2.29
N ALA A 303 18.69 -18.41 2.05
CA ALA A 303 19.85 -19.16 1.62
C ALA A 303 20.35 -18.69 0.23
N ASP A 304 19.42 -18.56 -0.74
CA ASP A 304 19.75 -18.06 -2.08
C ASP A 304 20.26 -16.61 -2.05
N LEU A 305 19.65 -15.75 -1.23
CA LEU A 305 20.13 -14.38 -1.06
C LEU A 305 21.53 -14.32 -0.46
N LYS A 306 21.82 -15.13 0.56
CA LYS A 306 23.17 -15.23 1.16
C LYS A 306 24.18 -15.72 0.14
N ALA A 307 23.84 -16.74 -0.63
CA ALA A 307 24.72 -17.26 -1.71
C ALA A 307 24.99 -16.19 -2.77
N LEU A 308 23.94 -15.48 -3.22
CA LEU A 308 24.10 -14.40 -4.20
C LEU A 308 25.02 -13.28 -3.70
N ILE A 309 24.86 -12.87 -2.44
CA ILE A 309 25.71 -11.84 -1.83
C ILE A 309 27.16 -12.35 -1.73
N ALA A 310 27.37 -13.57 -1.27
CA ALA A 310 28.70 -14.16 -1.16
C ALA A 310 29.40 -14.24 -2.51
N ASP A 311 28.69 -14.67 -3.56
CA ASP A 311 29.25 -14.72 -4.92
C ASP A 311 29.61 -13.32 -5.45
N LYS A 312 28.76 -12.32 -5.20
CA LYS A 312 29.04 -10.95 -5.62
C LYS A 312 30.18 -10.30 -4.84
N LEU A 313 30.41 -10.69 -3.59
CA LEU A 313 31.57 -10.25 -2.82
C LEU A 313 32.86 -10.93 -3.29
N ALA A 314 32.80 -12.21 -3.68
CA ALA A 314 33.94 -12.97 -4.17
C ALA A 314 34.35 -12.53 -5.59
N ASP A 315 33.39 -12.26 -6.48
CA ASP A 315 33.58 -11.72 -7.81
C ASP A 315 32.57 -10.63 -8.15
N PRO A 316 32.88 -9.37 -7.83
CA PRO A 316 32.00 -8.24 -8.11
C PRO A 316 31.60 -8.06 -9.56
N ARG A 317 32.37 -8.64 -10.49
CA ARG A 317 32.13 -8.56 -11.94
C ARG A 317 31.44 -9.79 -12.50
N SER A 318 31.27 -10.85 -11.69
CA SER A 318 30.63 -12.08 -12.18
C SER A 318 29.19 -11.80 -12.57
N ASP A 319 28.83 -12.26 -13.73
CA ASP A 319 27.47 -12.21 -14.26
C ASP A 319 26.89 -13.63 -14.28
N ARG A 320 25.86 -13.91 -13.50
CA ARG A 320 25.17 -15.21 -13.53
C ARG A 320 24.24 -15.37 -14.74
N ALA A 321 24.23 -14.41 -15.67
CA ALA A 321 23.34 -14.43 -16.84
C ALA A 321 23.72 -15.51 -17.89
N GLY A 322 24.60 -16.44 -17.58
CA GLY A 322 25.10 -17.43 -18.52
C GLY A 322 24.96 -18.91 -18.15
N GLN A 323 24.09 -19.26 -17.17
CA GLN A 323 23.78 -20.68 -16.90
C GLN A 323 22.28 -20.97 -16.96
#